data_cde6960b8df10715fd2e6dba5646b410
#
_entry.id   cde6960b8df10715fd2e6dba5646b410
#
_cell.length_a   1.000
_cell.length_b   1.000
_cell.length_c   1.000
_cell.angle_alpha   90.00
_cell.angle_beta   90.00
_cell.angle_gamma   90.00
#
_symmetry.space_group_name_H-M   'P 1'
#
loop_
_entity.id
_entity.type
_entity.pdbx_description
1 polymer ?
#
loop_
_entity_poly.entity_id
_entity_poly.type
_entity_poly.pdbx_seq_one_letter_code
_entity_poly.pdbx_strand_id
1 'polypeptide(L)'
;MNRGYYDVICVGMQLPCLLAGALLSKRGFRVLVLGQDTPTPTYEMDGRTLPRSAFACLGAQSPIVRQAFSELSLSPLLRRRTQPQVDAPQIVMPGHRFSLAADPEELALEMRREFPAVSRPIADFHRDLSNSMRLLDELVQKPMSWPATTLLERRAVARSAVAHRFGPDGDGFDPLAALADGHPFRHAVAGPAAIASHLSPASMPALARMRLYSHWLAGPPEIEGGLPWLVESLLERVRGAGGEVRPKERVASVLSRRGVVTGVELAGTGDTLGTRFVLAGQDVARIVTRLADRPRFERLFERLGEPRARLFRYTLNLVLRAEGVPEGMGRHVLAIADASASLDGENLLHLETSSADAEGRRVLTVEALLPRRRVEEETGYLEGTRERVRERLSPLLPFLDRHLLRVDSPHDGRPMQDVEHDLDIAPAEPWLRGPHTMPAMHDFPVRGTLGLTAVPVRTPLARLLLVGHQCVPALGLEGDVLTAVAAARLVRKTDRQKEWMRRGLWTKVEI
;
A
#
# COMPACT_ATOMS: atom_id res chain seq x y z
N MET A 1 20.72 11.11 34.14
CA MET A 1 19.43 11.21 33.43
C MET A 1 19.45 10.19 32.30
N ASN A 2 18.55 9.23 32.29
CA ASN A 2 18.47 8.24 31.20
C ASN A 2 17.98 8.93 29.90
N ARG A 3 18.90 9.63 29.21
CA ARG A 3 18.64 10.18 27.89
C ARG A 3 18.45 9.01 26.91
N GLY A 4 17.22 8.75 26.53
CA GLY A 4 16.94 7.95 25.37
C GLY A 4 16.58 6.48 25.58
N TYR A 5 15.70 6.13 26.52
CA TYR A 5 15.11 4.81 26.58
C TYR A 5 13.63 4.86 26.19
N TYR A 6 13.24 4.01 25.23
CA TYR A 6 11.86 3.87 24.73
C TYR A 6 11.38 2.43 24.88
N ASP A 7 10.07 2.24 25.04
CA ASP A 7 9.51 0.89 24.99
C ASP A 7 9.59 0.34 23.56
N VAL A 8 9.33 1.22 22.57
CA VAL A 8 9.29 0.88 21.14
C VAL A 8 9.92 1.99 20.32
N ILE A 9 10.81 1.63 19.41
CA ILE A 9 11.31 2.52 18.36
C ILE A 9 10.78 2.03 17.02
N CYS A 10 10.06 2.90 16.31
CA CYS A 10 9.58 2.69 14.94
C CYS A 10 10.60 3.27 13.97
N VAL A 11 11.13 2.45 13.06
CA VAL A 11 12.13 2.84 12.06
C VAL A 11 11.45 2.96 10.70
N GLY A 12 11.22 4.18 10.27
CA GLY A 12 10.47 4.56 9.07
C GLY A 12 9.09 5.16 9.39
N MET A 13 8.62 6.00 8.49
CA MET A 13 7.32 6.69 8.58
C MET A 13 6.31 6.16 7.54
N GLN A 14 6.53 4.97 7.00
CA GLN A 14 5.54 4.29 6.16
C GLN A 14 4.26 4.05 6.95
N LEU A 15 3.12 4.09 6.27
CA LEU A 15 1.79 3.99 6.88
C LEU A 15 1.66 2.85 7.90
N PRO A 16 2.07 1.59 7.62
CA PRO A 16 1.95 0.51 8.57
C PRO A 16 2.80 0.70 9.84
N CYS A 17 3.98 1.31 9.70
CA CYS A 17 4.86 1.59 10.85
C CYS A 17 4.26 2.69 11.74
N LEU A 18 3.73 3.76 11.14
CA LEU A 18 3.01 4.83 11.85
C LEU A 18 1.76 4.30 12.56
N LEU A 19 0.99 3.46 11.89
CA LEU A 19 -0.21 2.85 12.46
C LEU A 19 0.12 1.97 13.67
N ALA A 20 1.17 1.13 13.57
CA ALA A 20 1.64 0.33 14.70
C ALA A 20 2.12 1.21 15.87
N GLY A 21 2.88 2.27 15.56
CA GLY A 21 3.33 3.27 16.54
C GLY A 21 2.17 3.96 17.24
N ALA A 22 1.16 4.42 16.51
CA ALA A 22 -0.03 5.07 17.05
C ALA A 22 -0.83 4.13 17.96
N LEU A 23 -1.06 2.87 17.53
CA LEU A 23 -1.73 1.85 18.34
C LEU A 23 -0.99 1.57 19.66
N LEU A 24 0.34 1.52 19.61
CA LEU A 24 1.16 1.29 20.81
C LEU A 24 1.21 2.52 21.72
N SER A 25 1.35 3.72 21.17
CA SER A 25 1.30 4.97 21.95
C SER A 25 -0.04 5.10 22.70
N LYS A 26 -1.17 4.86 22.00
CA LYS A 26 -2.51 4.85 22.64
C LYS A 26 -2.64 3.82 23.76
N ARG A 27 -1.91 2.71 23.66
CA ARG A 27 -1.85 1.67 24.70
C ARG A 27 -0.87 1.97 25.83
N GLY A 28 -0.28 3.19 25.85
CA GLY A 28 0.61 3.69 26.91
C GLY A 28 2.05 3.20 26.81
N PHE A 29 2.50 2.73 25.64
CA PHE A 29 3.92 2.49 25.39
C PHE A 29 4.62 3.82 25.09
N ARG A 30 5.85 4.00 25.57
CA ARG A 30 6.70 5.11 25.18
C ARG A 30 7.29 4.83 23.81
N VAL A 31 6.71 5.45 22.77
CA VAL A 31 7.06 5.25 21.37
C VAL A 31 7.89 6.39 20.84
N LEU A 32 8.95 6.07 20.10
CA LEU A 32 9.69 6.98 19.24
C LEU A 32 9.53 6.55 17.78
N VAL A 33 9.19 7.49 16.90
CA VAL A 33 9.17 7.29 15.44
C VAL A 33 10.34 8.04 14.82
N LEU A 34 11.18 7.32 14.07
CA LEU A 34 12.32 7.87 13.32
C LEU A 34 11.99 7.86 11.82
N GLY A 35 12.27 8.97 11.13
CA GLY A 35 11.88 9.17 9.73
C GLY A 35 12.54 8.23 8.74
N GLN A 36 13.82 7.94 8.91
CA GLN A 36 14.59 7.00 8.10
C GLN A 36 14.52 7.32 6.59
N ASP A 37 14.57 8.58 6.22
CA ASP A 37 14.44 9.07 4.84
C ASP A 37 13.15 8.58 4.14
N THR A 38 12.08 8.32 4.89
CA THR A 38 10.78 8.00 4.28
C THR A 38 10.26 9.22 3.55
N PRO A 39 10.01 9.16 2.24
CA PRO A 39 9.44 10.28 1.50
C PRO A 39 8.07 10.68 2.05
N THR A 40 7.80 11.97 2.06
CA THR A 40 6.45 12.49 2.32
C THR A 40 5.50 12.05 1.20
N PRO A 41 4.19 11.89 1.47
CA PRO A 41 3.22 11.51 0.43
C PRO A 41 3.09 12.52 -0.72
N THR A 42 3.53 13.75 -0.50
CA THR A 42 3.51 14.84 -1.46
C THR A 42 4.88 15.50 -1.56
N TYR A 43 5.05 16.34 -2.56
CA TYR A 43 6.21 17.20 -2.74
C TYR A 43 5.79 18.57 -3.29
N GLU A 44 6.61 19.58 -3.03
CA GLU A 44 6.37 20.94 -3.51
C GLU A 44 7.08 21.17 -4.84
N MET A 45 6.36 21.78 -5.80
CA MET A 45 6.91 22.16 -7.09
C MET A 45 6.18 23.40 -7.63
N ASP A 46 6.91 24.46 -7.90
CA ASP A 46 6.37 25.74 -8.41
C ASP A 46 5.18 26.26 -7.56
N GLY A 47 5.35 26.24 -6.22
CA GLY A 47 4.31 26.67 -5.27
C GLY A 47 3.08 25.77 -5.20
N ARG A 48 3.14 24.57 -5.78
CA ARG A 48 2.07 23.57 -5.76
C ARG A 48 2.49 22.32 -5.03
N THR A 49 1.57 21.79 -4.27
CA THR A 49 1.71 20.47 -3.64
C THR A 49 1.21 19.39 -4.61
N LEU A 50 2.11 18.52 -5.05
CA LEU A 50 1.81 17.41 -5.96
C LEU A 50 1.95 16.05 -5.24
N PRO A 51 1.11 15.04 -5.57
CA PRO A 51 1.22 13.72 -4.97
C PRO A 51 2.41 12.93 -5.52
N ARG A 52 3.02 12.09 -4.64
CA ARG A 52 4.06 11.14 -5.07
C ARG A 52 3.51 9.82 -5.59
N SER A 53 2.25 9.57 -5.40
CA SER A 53 1.53 8.38 -5.92
C SER A 53 0.05 8.66 -6.02
N ALA A 54 -0.62 8.00 -6.92
CA ALA A 54 -2.07 7.90 -6.87
C ALA A 54 -2.52 7.19 -5.57
N PHE A 55 -3.60 7.63 -4.98
CA PHE A 55 -4.08 7.06 -3.72
C PHE A 55 -5.58 6.78 -3.75
N ALA A 56 -5.92 5.51 -3.66
CA ALA A 56 -7.27 5.05 -3.39
C ALA A 56 -7.30 4.36 -2.02
N CYS A 57 -8.16 4.80 -1.11
CA CYS A 57 -8.27 4.21 0.23
C CYS A 57 -9.00 2.85 0.17
N LEU A 58 -8.41 1.92 -0.58
CA LEU A 58 -8.95 0.58 -0.79
C LEU A 58 -8.98 -0.21 0.52
N GLY A 59 -10.04 -0.98 0.71
CA GLY A 59 -10.21 -1.77 1.93
C GLY A 59 -10.62 -0.97 3.16
N ALA A 60 -10.98 0.31 3.05
CA ALA A 60 -11.53 1.09 4.17
C ALA A 60 -12.75 0.42 4.83
N GLN A 61 -13.50 -0.37 4.06
CA GLN A 61 -14.65 -1.15 4.54
C GLN A 61 -14.23 -2.47 5.21
N SER A 62 -12.99 -2.90 5.07
CA SER A 62 -12.49 -4.12 5.72
C SER A 62 -12.64 -4.05 7.24
N PRO A 63 -13.09 -5.14 7.89
CA PRO A 63 -13.28 -5.16 9.34
C PRO A 63 -12.02 -4.82 10.13
N ILE A 64 -10.84 -5.26 9.68
CA ILE A 64 -9.58 -4.98 10.37
C ILE A 64 -9.17 -3.52 10.27
N VAL A 65 -9.42 -2.87 9.11
CA VAL A 65 -9.14 -1.44 8.90
C VAL A 65 -10.09 -0.61 9.77
N ARG A 66 -11.39 -0.91 9.75
CA ARG A 66 -12.37 -0.25 10.62
C ARG A 66 -12.05 -0.41 12.10
N GLN A 67 -11.63 -1.60 12.52
CA GLN A 67 -11.21 -1.86 13.90
C GLN A 67 -10.01 -1.01 14.31
N ALA A 68 -8.96 -0.97 13.48
CA ALA A 68 -7.75 -0.19 13.74
C ALA A 68 -8.04 1.31 13.84
N PHE A 69 -8.83 1.85 12.90
CA PHE A 69 -9.21 3.27 12.90
C PHE A 69 -10.16 3.61 14.06
N SER A 70 -11.05 2.72 14.42
CA SER A 70 -11.92 2.87 15.61
C SER A 70 -11.10 2.88 16.90
N GLU A 71 -10.13 1.97 17.05
CA GLU A 71 -9.23 1.95 18.20
C GLU A 71 -8.44 3.26 18.33
N LEU A 72 -8.02 3.88 17.20
CA LEU A 72 -7.34 5.17 17.20
C LEU A 72 -8.27 6.40 17.31
N SER A 73 -9.59 6.18 17.42
CA SER A 73 -10.59 7.25 17.38
C SER A 73 -10.50 8.11 16.10
N LEU A 74 -10.11 7.49 14.99
CA LEU A 74 -10.08 8.11 13.67
C LEU A 74 -11.41 7.96 12.92
N SER A 75 -12.24 6.97 13.25
CA SER A 75 -13.51 6.71 12.54
C SER A 75 -14.47 7.91 12.47
N PRO A 76 -14.63 8.74 13.52
CA PRO A 76 -15.46 9.94 13.43
C PRO A 76 -14.87 11.01 12.52
N LEU A 77 -13.54 11.19 12.57
CA LEU A 77 -12.83 12.15 11.73
C LEU A 77 -12.88 11.73 10.26
N LEU A 78 -12.65 10.44 10.01
CA LEU A 78 -12.75 9.86 8.67
C LEU A 78 -14.14 10.10 8.07
N ARG A 79 -15.21 9.79 8.81
CA ARG A 79 -16.59 10.03 8.36
C ARG A 79 -16.88 11.48 8.00
N ARG A 80 -16.30 12.44 8.71
CA ARG A 80 -16.47 13.88 8.42
C ARG A 80 -15.73 14.33 7.16
N ARG A 81 -14.61 13.66 6.85
CA ARG A 81 -13.74 13.96 5.70
C ARG A 81 -13.97 13.05 4.51
N THR A 82 -14.78 12.03 4.66
CA THR A 82 -15.19 11.18 3.54
C THR A 82 -16.37 11.80 2.85
N GLN A 83 -16.18 12.10 1.57
CA GLN A 83 -17.29 12.45 0.70
C GLN A 83 -17.91 11.19 0.11
N PRO A 84 -19.21 11.13 -0.13
CA PRO A 84 -19.82 10.09 -0.94
C PRO A 84 -19.09 10.01 -2.28
N GLN A 85 -18.72 8.82 -2.70
CA GLN A 85 -18.14 8.64 -4.03
C GLN A 85 -19.23 8.94 -5.06
N VAL A 86 -19.03 9.99 -5.84
CA VAL A 86 -19.98 10.41 -6.88
C VAL A 86 -19.88 9.47 -8.08
N ASP A 87 -18.64 9.04 -8.41
CA ASP A 87 -18.36 8.24 -9.60
C ASP A 87 -17.72 6.90 -9.23
N ALA A 88 -18.26 5.81 -9.76
CA ALA A 88 -17.63 4.49 -9.63
C ALA A 88 -16.29 4.47 -10.38
N PRO A 89 -15.28 3.70 -9.88
CA PRO A 89 -14.05 3.48 -10.62
C PRO A 89 -14.33 2.90 -12.00
N GLN A 90 -13.59 3.36 -13.00
CA GLN A 90 -13.80 2.95 -14.39
C GLN A 90 -12.66 2.06 -14.89
N ILE A 91 -13.00 1.10 -15.73
CA ILE A 91 -12.05 0.31 -16.51
C ILE A 91 -12.23 0.67 -17.97
N VAL A 92 -11.11 1.00 -18.61
CA VAL A 92 -11.06 1.29 -20.05
C VAL A 92 -10.02 0.38 -20.68
N MET A 93 -10.43 -0.36 -21.71
CA MET A 93 -9.56 -1.23 -22.49
C MET A 93 -10.06 -1.30 -23.93
N PRO A 94 -9.28 -1.82 -24.90
CA PRO A 94 -9.71 -1.89 -26.29
C PRO A 94 -11.08 -2.59 -26.44
N GLY A 95 -12.04 -1.86 -27.00
CA GLY A 95 -13.40 -2.34 -27.21
C GLY A 95 -14.30 -2.38 -25.97
N HIS A 96 -13.82 -2.02 -24.78
CA HIS A 96 -14.59 -2.10 -23.54
C HIS A 96 -14.39 -0.86 -22.66
N ARG A 97 -15.50 -0.34 -22.14
CA ARG A 97 -15.49 0.74 -21.13
C ARG A 97 -16.66 0.56 -20.18
N PHE A 98 -16.39 0.38 -18.90
CA PHE A 98 -17.42 0.17 -17.89
C PHE A 98 -17.01 0.66 -16.50
N SER A 99 -18.01 0.88 -15.67
CA SER A 99 -17.87 1.30 -14.30
C SER A 99 -17.93 0.10 -13.35
N LEU A 100 -17.08 0.11 -12.32
CA LEU A 100 -17.14 -0.84 -11.21
C LEU A 100 -18.16 -0.36 -10.19
N ALA A 101 -19.44 -0.49 -10.54
CA ALA A 101 -20.54 -0.06 -9.70
C ALA A 101 -20.60 -0.88 -8.41
N ALA A 102 -20.81 -0.20 -7.28
CA ALA A 102 -20.98 -0.86 -5.98
C ALA A 102 -22.35 -1.56 -5.86
N ASP A 103 -23.35 -1.06 -6.58
CA ASP A 103 -24.65 -1.69 -6.66
C ASP A 103 -24.59 -2.93 -7.57
N PRO A 104 -25.02 -4.12 -7.09
CA PRO A 104 -24.95 -5.37 -7.87
C PRO A 104 -25.81 -5.36 -9.13
N GLU A 105 -26.95 -4.63 -9.14
CA GLU A 105 -27.83 -4.60 -10.30
C GLU A 105 -27.24 -3.71 -11.40
N GLU A 106 -26.70 -2.55 -11.03
CA GLU A 106 -25.97 -1.66 -11.93
C GLU A 106 -24.75 -2.38 -12.53
N LEU A 107 -23.94 -3.05 -11.69
CA LEU A 107 -22.80 -3.84 -12.14
C LEU A 107 -23.23 -4.94 -13.13
N ALA A 108 -24.33 -5.63 -12.85
CA ALA A 108 -24.84 -6.68 -13.75
C ALA A 108 -25.33 -6.10 -15.09
N LEU A 109 -25.87 -4.86 -15.11
CA LEU A 109 -26.23 -4.16 -16.35
C LEU A 109 -24.99 -3.80 -17.16
N GLU A 110 -23.95 -3.25 -16.52
CA GLU A 110 -22.66 -2.94 -17.16
C GLU A 110 -22.03 -4.21 -17.77
N MET A 111 -21.99 -5.32 -17.02
CA MET A 111 -21.42 -6.58 -17.50
C MET A 111 -22.22 -7.19 -18.66
N ARG A 112 -23.55 -7.06 -18.67
CA ARG A 112 -24.37 -7.50 -19.81
C ARG A 112 -24.15 -6.65 -21.05
N ARG A 113 -23.93 -5.34 -20.88
CA ARG A 113 -23.64 -4.43 -21.98
C ARG A 113 -22.27 -4.74 -22.62
N GLU A 114 -21.24 -4.88 -21.79
CA GLU A 114 -19.85 -5.02 -22.25
C GLU A 114 -19.48 -6.45 -22.66
N PHE A 115 -20.03 -7.45 -21.97
CA PHE A 115 -19.68 -8.86 -22.17
C PHE A 115 -20.94 -9.75 -22.34
N PRO A 116 -21.80 -9.47 -23.32
CA PRO A 116 -23.09 -10.16 -23.47
C PRO A 116 -22.95 -11.68 -23.59
N ALA A 117 -21.93 -12.18 -24.32
CA ALA A 117 -21.72 -13.60 -24.56
C ALA A 117 -21.34 -14.41 -23.30
N VAL A 118 -20.74 -13.75 -22.30
CA VAL A 118 -20.24 -14.38 -21.06
C VAL A 118 -20.82 -13.71 -19.79
N SER A 119 -21.91 -12.98 -19.92
CA SER A 119 -22.52 -12.26 -18.80
C SER A 119 -22.95 -13.20 -17.64
N ARG A 120 -23.41 -14.43 -17.95
CA ARG A 120 -23.77 -15.43 -16.93
C ARG A 120 -22.55 -15.94 -16.14
N PRO A 121 -21.45 -16.43 -16.75
CA PRO A 121 -20.22 -16.74 -16.04
C PRO A 121 -19.69 -15.59 -15.19
N ILE A 122 -19.77 -14.35 -15.65
CA ILE A 122 -19.34 -13.16 -14.90
C ILE A 122 -20.26 -12.93 -13.68
N ALA A 123 -21.57 -13.10 -13.81
CA ALA A 123 -22.51 -12.99 -12.70
C ALA A 123 -22.27 -14.08 -11.64
N ASP A 124 -21.97 -15.30 -12.05
CA ASP A 124 -21.62 -16.40 -11.15
C ASP A 124 -20.31 -16.10 -10.42
N PHE A 125 -19.29 -15.56 -11.11
CA PHE A 125 -18.05 -15.08 -10.49
C PHE A 125 -18.31 -14.02 -9.42
N HIS A 126 -19.13 -12.99 -9.67
CA HIS A 126 -19.42 -11.94 -8.69
C HIS A 126 -20.16 -12.48 -7.46
N ARG A 127 -21.05 -13.48 -7.63
CA ARG A 127 -21.72 -14.17 -6.53
C ARG A 127 -20.74 -14.94 -5.66
N ASP A 128 -19.83 -15.70 -6.27
CA ASP A 128 -18.80 -16.46 -5.58
C ASP A 128 -17.79 -15.52 -4.89
N LEU A 129 -17.46 -14.39 -5.52
CA LEU A 129 -16.64 -13.35 -4.97
C LEU A 129 -17.21 -12.84 -3.63
N SER A 130 -18.48 -12.47 -3.57
CA SER A 130 -19.14 -11.96 -2.36
C SER A 130 -19.07 -12.98 -1.21
N ASN A 131 -19.31 -14.25 -1.49
CA ASN A 131 -19.21 -15.33 -0.51
C ASN A 131 -17.77 -15.52 0.02
N SER A 132 -16.80 -15.54 -0.89
CA SER A 132 -15.39 -15.70 -0.55
C SER A 132 -14.87 -14.53 0.29
N MET A 133 -15.30 -13.30 -0.03
CA MET A 133 -14.88 -12.11 0.73
C MET A 133 -15.44 -12.10 2.16
N ARG A 134 -16.66 -12.54 2.37
CA ARG A 134 -17.24 -12.69 3.72
C ARG A 134 -16.42 -13.66 4.57
N LEU A 135 -16.04 -14.81 4.02
CA LEU A 135 -15.20 -15.79 4.71
C LEU A 135 -13.80 -15.24 5.03
N LEU A 136 -13.20 -14.47 4.12
CA LEU A 136 -11.92 -13.81 4.37
C LEU A 136 -12.03 -12.74 5.46
N ASP A 137 -13.11 -11.97 5.50
CA ASP A 137 -13.39 -11.02 6.58
C ASP A 137 -13.44 -11.68 7.94
N GLU A 138 -14.04 -12.88 8.04
CA GLU A 138 -14.02 -13.66 9.27
C GLU A 138 -12.60 -14.11 9.67
N LEU A 139 -11.74 -14.39 8.71
CA LEU A 139 -10.36 -14.79 8.97
C LEU A 139 -9.49 -13.61 9.43
N VAL A 140 -9.57 -12.47 8.74
CA VAL A 140 -8.73 -11.29 9.06
C VAL A 140 -9.08 -10.66 10.42
N GLN A 141 -10.30 -10.85 10.91
CA GLN A 141 -10.71 -10.43 12.25
C GLN A 141 -10.11 -11.29 13.38
N LYS A 142 -9.70 -12.52 13.08
CA LYS A 142 -9.14 -13.41 14.10
C LYS A 142 -7.82 -12.86 14.65
N PRO A 143 -7.59 -12.94 15.96
CA PRO A 143 -6.35 -12.48 16.58
C PRO A 143 -5.23 -13.48 16.32
N MET A 144 -4.69 -13.49 15.11
CA MET A 144 -3.63 -14.39 14.67
C MET A 144 -2.38 -13.63 14.18
N SER A 145 -1.29 -14.35 14.06
CA SER A 145 -0.06 -13.88 13.42
C SER A 145 -0.18 -13.97 11.90
N TRP A 146 0.53 -13.09 11.18
CA TRP A 146 0.64 -13.08 9.73
C TRP A 146 2.13 -13.16 9.33
N PRO A 147 2.60 -14.31 8.78
CA PRO A 147 1.90 -15.58 8.60
C PRO A 147 1.52 -16.28 9.91
N ALA A 148 0.60 -17.25 9.83
CA ALA A 148 0.16 -18.07 10.96
C ALA A 148 1.35 -18.87 11.53
N THR A 149 1.61 -18.73 12.83
CA THR A 149 2.78 -19.35 13.49
C THR A 149 2.41 -20.50 14.41
N THR A 150 1.27 -20.43 15.09
CA THR A 150 0.81 -21.46 16.04
C THR A 150 -0.02 -22.55 15.35
N LEU A 151 -0.11 -23.73 15.95
CA LEU A 151 -0.93 -24.83 15.43
C LEU A 151 -2.40 -24.45 15.28
N LEU A 152 -2.96 -23.69 16.23
CA LEU A 152 -4.34 -23.22 16.18
C LEU A 152 -4.57 -22.24 15.03
N GLU A 153 -3.64 -21.30 14.84
CA GLU A 153 -3.68 -20.36 13.71
C GLU A 153 -3.59 -21.09 12.36
N ARG A 154 -2.66 -22.04 12.23
CA ARG A 154 -2.54 -22.88 11.02
C ARG A 154 -3.80 -23.69 10.72
N ARG A 155 -4.44 -24.26 11.76
CA ARG A 155 -5.73 -24.95 11.59
C ARG A 155 -6.87 -23.99 11.17
N ALA A 156 -6.86 -22.75 11.65
CA ALA A 156 -7.84 -21.75 11.23
C ALA A 156 -7.63 -21.38 9.75
N VAL A 157 -6.37 -21.21 9.32
CA VAL A 157 -6.02 -20.98 7.92
C VAL A 157 -6.41 -22.17 7.04
N ALA A 158 -6.08 -23.39 7.44
CA ALA A 158 -6.42 -24.60 6.68
C ALA A 158 -7.94 -24.75 6.49
N ARG A 159 -8.73 -24.48 7.51
CA ARG A 159 -10.21 -24.47 7.39
C ARG A 159 -10.70 -23.40 6.42
N SER A 160 -10.11 -22.22 6.46
CA SER A 160 -10.42 -21.14 5.54
C SER A 160 -10.03 -21.50 4.11
N ALA A 161 -8.86 -22.12 3.89
CA ALA A 161 -8.42 -22.59 2.57
C ALA A 161 -9.43 -23.56 1.93
N VAL A 162 -9.90 -24.55 2.71
CA VAL A 162 -10.93 -25.49 2.24
C VAL A 162 -12.24 -24.77 1.88
N ALA A 163 -12.68 -23.82 2.74
CA ALA A 163 -13.90 -23.07 2.49
C ALA A 163 -13.84 -22.20 1.22
N HIS A 164 -12.65 -21.69 0.91
CA HIS A 164 -12.40 -20.89 -0.30
C HIS A 164 -12.03 -21.73 -1.54
N ARG A 165 -11.88 -23.03 -1.43
CA ARG A 165 -11.36 -23.93 -2.47
C ARG A 165 -9.93 -23.59 -2.93
N PHE A 166 -9.15 -22.86 -2.13
CA PHE A 166 -7.75 -22.56 -2.39
C PHE A 166 -6.83 -23.53 -1.65
N GLY A 167 -5.66 -23.79 -2.23
CA GLY A 167 -4.58 -24.46 -1.50
C GLY A 167 -4.02 -23.59 -0.36
N PRO A 168 -3.21 -24.15 0.55
CA PRO A 168 -2.57 -23.40 1.63
C PRO A 168 -1.74 -22.21 1.14
N ASP A 169 -1.24 -22.30 -0.09
CA ASP A 169 -0.40 -21.30 -0.75
C ASP A 169 -1.20 -20.35 -1.65
N GLY A 170 -2.55 -20.48 -1.66
CA GLY A 170 -3.44 -19.65 -2.47
C GLY A 170 -3.55 -20.07 -3.93
N ASP A 171 -2.92 -21.16 -4.30
CA ASP A 171 -2.95 -21.71 -5.68
C ASP A 171 -4.04 -22.79 -5.84
N GLY A 172 -4.31 -23.20 -7.07
CA GLY A 172 -5.15 -24.36 -7.39
C GLY A 172 -6.62 -24.07 -7.75
N PHE A 173 -7.12 -22.87 -7.51
CA PHE A 173 -8.46 -22.45 -7.93
C PHE A 173 -8.39 -21.23 -8.85
N ASP A 174 -8.90 -21.36 -10.05
CA ASP A 174 -9.13 -20.22 -10.94
C ASP A 174 -10.61 -19.80 -10.87
N PRO A 175 -10.92 -18.66 -10.21
CA PRO A 175 -12.31 -18.18 -10.11
C PRO A 175 -12.91 -17.77 -11.46
N LEU A 176 -12.08 -17.59 -12.47
CA LEU A 176 -12.45 -17.23 -13.84
C LEU A 176 -12.30 -18.39 -14.83
N ALA A 177 -12.22 -19.63 -14.36
CA ALA A 177 -12.02 -20.83 -15.21
C ALA A 177 -13.10 -21.03 -16.30
N ALA A 178 -14.29 -20.44 -16.09
CA ALA A 178 -15.36 -20.45 -17.10
C ALA A 178 -15.10 -19.52 -18.30
N LEU A 179 -14.07 -18.66 -18.22
CA LEU A 179 -13.66 -17.75 -19.28
C LEU A 179 -12.34 -18.24 -19.90
N ALA A 180 -12.19 -18.06 -21.22
CA ALA A 180 -10.94 -18.35 -21.92
C ALA A 180 -9.76 -17.54 -21.29
N ASP A 181 -8.54 -18.08 -21.35
CA ASP A 181 -7.36 -17.47 -20.72
C ASP A 181 -7.07 -16.05 -21.22
N GLY A 182 -7.27 -15.77 -22.51
CA GLY A 182 -7.11 -14.43 -23.09
C GLY A 182 -8.35 -13.54 -23.01
N HIS A 183 -9.41 -13.92 -22.25
CA HIS A 183 -10.64 -13.12 -22.24
C HIS A 183 -10.40 -11.76 -21.53
N PRO A 184 -10.81 -10.61 -22.12
CA PRO A 184 -10.55 -9.26 -21.59
C PRO A 184 -10.99 -9.06 -20.13
N PHE A 185 -12.07 -9.71 -19.70
CA PHE A 185 -12.55 -9.60 -18.31
C PHE A 185 -11.52 -10.13 -17.28
N ARG A 186 -10.62 -11.05 -17.65
CA ARG A 186 -9.52 -11.46 -16.74
C ARG A 186 -8.59 -10.31 -16.42
N HIS A 187 -8.29 -9.44 -17.40
CA HIS A 187 -7.52 -8.21 -17.21
C HIS A 187 -8.31 -7.16 -16.42
N ALA A 188 -9.63 -7.09 -16.62
CA ALA A 188 -10.51 -6.24 -15.84
C ALA A 188 -10.52 -6.56 -14.34
N VAL A 189 -10.27 -7.82 -13.97
CA VAL A 189 -10.11 -8.25 -12.57
C VAL A 189 -8.65 -8.07 -12.10
N ALA A 190 -7.68 -8.39 -12.95
CA ALA A 190 -6.26 -8.37 -12.60
C ALA A 190 -5.66 -6.96 -12.53
N GLY A 191 -6.08 -6.03 -13.40
CA GLY A 191 -5.57 -4.64 -13.45
C GLY A 191 -5.79 -3.88 -12.14
N PRO A 192 -7.05 -3.79 -11.64
CA PRO A 192 -7.33 -3.19 -10.34
C PRO A 192 -6.53 -3.80 -9.18
N ALA A 193 -6.38 -5.14 -9.21
CA ALA A 193 -5.61 -5.84 -8.19
C ALA A 193 -4.11 -5.53 -8.29
N ALA A 194 -3.55 -5.42 -9.50
CA ALA A 194 -2.15 -5.07 -9.73
C ALA A 194 -1.79 -3.70 -9.15
N ILE A 195 -2.64 -2.71 -9.37
CA ILE A 195 -2.44 -1.35 -8.82
C ILE A 195 -2.54 -1.34 -7.29
N ALA A 196 -3.44 -2.12 -6.71
CA ALA A 196 -3.66 -2.10 -5.26
C ALA A 196 -2.66 -2.94 -4.45
N SER A 197 -1.95 -3.89 -5.08
CA SER A 197 -1.05 -4.84 -4.42
C SER A 197 0.38 -4.31 -4.31
N HIS A 198 1.18 -4.91 -3.42
CA HIS A 198 2.64 -4.76 -3.39
C HIS A 198 3.38 -5.92 -4.06
N LEU A 199 2.63 -6.90 -4.59
CA LEU A 199 3.16 -7.99 -5.43
C LEU A 199 3.21 -7.58 -6.90
N SER A 200 4.17 -8.12 -7.64
CA SER A 200 4.10 -8.02 -9.11
C SER A 200 2.86 -8.77 -9.63
N PRO A 201 2.23 -8.27 -10.70
CA PRO A 201 1.00 -8.87 -11.25
C PRO A 201 1.14 -10.35 -11.58
N ALA A 202 2.31 -10.77 -12.10
CA ALA A 202 2.60 -12.15 -12.47
C ALA A 202 2.63 -13.12 -11.29
N SER A 203 2.95 -12.63 -10.08
CA SER A 203 3.06 -13.47 -8.87
C SER A 203 1.83 -13.39 -7.95
N MET A 204 0.78 -12.71 -8.38
CA MET A 204 -0.39 -12.47 -7.54
C MET A 204 -1.32 -13.69 -7.44
N PRO A 205 -1.60 -14.22 -6.24
CA PRO A 205 -2.53 -15.35 -6.08
C PRO A 205 -3.97 -14.96 -6.39
N ALA A 206 -4.78 -15.93 -6.82
CA ALA A 206 -6.17 -15.71 -7.20
C ALA A 206 -7.01 -15.07 -6.09
N LEU A 207 -6.84 -15.51 -4.83
CA LEU A 207 -7.54 -14.94 -3.68
C LEU A 207 -7.22 -13.45 -3.47
N ALA A 208 -5.95 -13.04 -3.67
CA ALA A 208 -5.56 -11.64 -3.59
C ALA A 208 -6.20 -10.80 -4.70
N ARG A 209 -6.19 -11.31 -5.94
CA ARG A 209 -6.89 -10.65 -7.06
C ARG A 209 -8.36 -10.43 -6.76
N MET A 210 -9.06 -11.46 -6.28
CA MET A 210 -10.46 -11.35 -5.87
C MET A 210 -10.65 -10.32 -4.76
N ARG A 211 -9.79 -10.34 -3.72
CA ARG A 211 -9.90 -9.40 -2.59
C ARG A 211 -9.75 -7.96 -3.03
N LEU A 212 -8.71 -7.66 -3.78
CA LEU A 212 -8.42 -6.31 -4.23
C LEU A 212 -9.44 -5.81 -5.27
N TYR A 213 -9.88 -6.68 -6.16
CA TYR A 213 -10.99 -6.37 -7.07
C TYR A 213 -12.28 -6.05 -6.30
N SER A 214 -12.60 -6.82 -5.26
CA SER A 214 -13.78 -6.54 -4.42
C SER A 214 -13.70 -5.20 -3.70
N HIS A 215 -12.50 -4.74 -3.34
CA HIS A 215 -12.31 -3.41 -2.76
C HIS A 215 -12.57 -2.28 -3.76
N TRP A 216 -12.21 -2.49 -5.03
CA TRP A 216 -12.56 -1.55 -6.10
C TRP A 216 -14.07 -1.52 -6.38
N LEU A 217 -14.74 -2.67 -6.37
CA LEU A 217 -16.20 -2.74 -6.48
C LEU A 217 -16.92 -2.05 -5.32
N ALA A 218 -16.38 -2.16 -4.11
CA ALA A 218 -16.96 -1.48 -2.95
C ALA A 218 -16.82 0.05 -3.02
N GLY A 219 -16.01 0.57 -3.95
CA GLY A 219 -15.67 1.97 -4.12
C GLY A 219 -14.73 2.49 -3.02
N PRO A 220 -13.52 2.95 -3.36
CA PRO A 220 -12.65 3.60 -2.39
C PRO A 220 -13.29 4.91 -1.93
N PRO A 221 -13.41 5.17 -0.61
CA PRO A 221 -13.94 6.44 -0.14
C PRO A 221 -12.99 7.58 -0.54
N GLU A 222 -13.56 8.68 -1.00
CA GLU A 222 -12.81 9.91 -1.21
C GLU A 222 -12.56 10.59 0.13
N ILE A 223 -11.30 10.64 0.53
CA ILE A 223 -10.89 11.28 1.78
C ILE A 223 -10.32 12.66 1.45
N GLU A 224 -10.92 13.71 1.99
CA GLU A 224 -10.39 15.07 1.87
C GLU A 224 -8.98 15.14 2.46
N GLY A 225 -8.00 15.59 1.65
CA GLY A 225 -6.59 15.61 2.00
C GLY A 225 -5.87 14.27 1.77
N GLY A 226 -6.56 13.20 1.36
CA GLY A 226 -5.99 11.93 0.90
C GLY A 226 -4.99 11.27 1.86
N LEU A 227 -3.94 10.68 1.28
CA LEU A 227 -2.86 10.03 2.04
C LEU A 227 -2.10 10.99 2.97
N PRO A 228 -1.79 12.25 2.58
CA PRO A 228 -1.16 13.22 3.50
C PRO A 228 -1.94 13.42 4.80
N TRP A 229 -3.26 13.58 4.71
CA TRP A 229 -4.10 13.71 5.90
C TRP A 229 -4.08 12.47 6.78
N LEU A 230 -4.10 11.28 6.18
CA LEU A 230 -4.06 10.03 6.94
C LEU A 230 -2.73 9.88 7.69
N VAL A 231 -1.61 10.17 7.03
CA VAL A 231 -0.27 10.16 7.64
C VAL A 231 -0.18 11.14 8.80
N GLU A 232 -0.59 12.40 8.60
CA GLU A 232 -0.54 13.42 9.67
C GLU A 232 -1.47 13.06 10.84
N SER A 233 -2.68 12.53 10.55
CA SER A 233 -3.58 12.04 11.61
C SER A 233 -2.95 10.94 12.47
N LEU A 234 -2.16 10.04 11.89
CA LEU A 234 -1.44 9.01 12.65
C LEU A 234 -0.30 9.61 13.47
N LEU A 235 0.44 10.58 12.92
CA LEU A 235 1.48 11.32 13.63
C LEU A 235 0.90 12.10 14.83
N GLU A 236 -0.25 12.74 14.64
CA GLU A 236 -0.99 13.41 15.72
C GLU A 236 -1.41 12.41 16.82
N ARG A 237 -1.83 11.19 16.46
CA ARG A 237 -2.17 10.15 17.46
C ARG A 237 -0.95 9.68 18.24
N VAL A 238 0.22 9.57 17.59
CA VAL A 238 1.48 9.27 18.29
C VAL A 238 1.82 10.39 19.28
N ARG A 239 1.85 11.65 18.81
CA ARG A 239 2.20 12.83 19.65
C ARG A 239 1.19 13.04 20.78
N GLY A 240 -0.11 13.00 20.47
CA GLY A 240 -1.19 13.19 21.45
C GLY A 240 -1.26 12.12 22.54
N ALA A 241 -0.67 10.94 22.30
CA ALA A 241 -0.51 9.89 23.30
C ALA A 241 0.86 9.92 24.02
N GLY A 242 1.64 11.00 23.88
CA GLY A 242 2.95 11.17 24.51
C GLY A 242 4.11 10.47 23.80
N GLY A 243 3.92 10.02 22.56
CA GLY A 243 5.00 9.51 21.71
C GLY A 243 5.80 10.65 21.08
N GLU A 244 7.01 10.35 20.67
CA GLU A 244 7.95 11.28 20.05
C GLU A 244 8.13 10.96 18.57
N VAL A 245 8.27 11.99 17.71
CA VAL A 245 8.48 11.84 16.27
C VAL A 245 9.68 12.69 15.85
N ARG A 246 10.68 12.06 15.22
CA ARG A 246 11.88 12.70 14.69
C ARG A 246 12.03 12.40 13.19
N PRO A 247 11.39 13.20 12.32
CA PRO A 247 11.28 12.89 10.89
C PRO A 247 12.62 12.86 10.14
N LYS A 248 13.59 13.65 10.59
CA LYS A 248 14.90 13.78 9.93
C LYS A 248 15.96 12.79 10.44
N GLU A 249 15.67 12.07 11.51
CA GLU A 249 16.63 11.12 12.08
C GLU A 249 16.60 9.77 11.42
N ARG A 250 17.79 9.15 11.33
CA ARG A 250 18.04 7.85 10.70
C ARG A 250 18.74 6.91 11.67
N VAL A 251 18.43 5.65 11.55
CA VAL A 251 19.13 4.55 12.24
C VAL A 251 20.30 4.09 11.39
N ALA A 252 21.50 4.13 11.93
CA ALA A 252 22.71 3.55 11.35
C ALA A 252 22.75 2.05 11.60
N SER A 253 22.51 1.63 12.87
CA SER A 253 22.53 0.21 13.23
C SER A 253 21.47 -0.15 14.27
N VAL A 254 21.00 -1.40 14.22
CA VAL A 254 20.13 -2.00 15.25
C VAL A 254 21.03 -2.82 16.19
N LEU A 255 21.06 -2.42 17.43
CA LEU A 255 21.89 -3.00 18.46
C LEU A 255 21.23 -4.23 19.09
N SER A 256 21.98 -5.29 19.26
CA SER A 256 21.50 -6.51 19.89
C SER A 256 22.54 -7.13 20.82
N ARG A 257 22.04 -7.85 21.83
CA ARG A 257 22.87 -8.63 22.73
C ARG A 257 22.26 -10.00 22.92
N ARG A 258 23.04 -11.06 22.66
CA ARG A 258 22.61 -12.48 22.77
C ARG A 258 21.32 -12.76 21.96
N GLY A 259 21.20 -12.15 20.77
CA GLY A 259 20.04 -12.34 19.89
C GLY A 259 18.76 -11.63 20.31
N VAL A 260 18.86 -10.61 21.18
CA VAL A 260 17.75 -9.76 21.59
C VAL A 260 18.09 -8.30 21.31
N VAL A 261 17.18 -7.56 20.70
CA VAL A 261 17.33 -6.10 20.48
C VAL A 261 17.50 -5.38 21.81
N THR A 262 18.43 -4.44 21.88
CA THR A 262 18.70 -3.61 23.06
C THR A 262 18.59 -2.12 22.76
N GLY A 263 18.68 -1.69 21.50
CA GLY A 263 18.64 -0.30 21.10
C GLY A 263 18.89 -0.10 19.62
N VAL A 264 19.04 1.16 19.24
CA VAL A 264 19.47 1.61 17.91
C VAL A 264 20.56 2.66 18.07
N GLU A 265 21.43 2.75 17.08
CA GLU A 265 22.42 3.82 16.91
C GLU A 265 21.92 4.78 15.82
N LEU A 266 21.96 6.09 16.11
CA LEU A 266 21.53 7.11 15.15
C LEU A 266 22.64 7.45 14.16
N ALA A 267 22.23 7.64 12.89
CA ALA A 267 23.13 8.02 11.82
C ALA A 267 23.63 9.44 11.94
N GLY A 268 24.41 10.08 12.05
CA GLY A 268 24.76 11.51 12.13
C GLY A 268 25.40 11.88 13.46
N THR A 269 24.80 11.51 14.57
CA THR A 269 25.31 11.81 15.91
C THR A 269 26.08 10.65 16.51
N GLY A 270 25.84 9.39 16.08
CA GLY A 270 26.37 8.19 16.74
C GLY A 270 25.72 7.89 18.11
N ASP A 271 24.68 8.65 18.49
CA ASP A 271 24.00 8.47 19.76
C ASP A 271 23.28 7.12 19.81
N THR A 272 23.36 6.47 20.96
CA THR A 272 22.66 5.21 21.21
C THR A 272 21.37 5.45 21.97
N LEU A 273 20.24 4.98 21.42
CA LEU A 273 18.93 4.97 22.07
C LEU A 273 18.57 3.57 22.52
N GLY A 274 18.34 3.38 23.82
CA GLY A 274 17.90 2.10 24.37
C GLY A 274 16.43 1.82 24.04
N THR A 275 16.09 0.58 23.71
CA THR A 275 14.69 0.19 23.49
C THR A 275 14.43 -1.28 23.81
N ARG A 276 13.18 -1.60 24.06
CA ARG A 276 12.72 -2.98 24.26
C ARG A 276 12.31 -3.64 22.95
N PHE A 277 11.74 -2.87 22.01
CA PHE A 277 11.30 -3.35 20.71
C PHE A 277 11.70 -2.38 19.61
N VAL A 278 12.05 -2.92 18.45
CA VAL A 278 12.19 -2.18 17.20
C VAL A 278 11.13 -2.67 16.23
N LEU A 279 10.34 -1.76 15.67
CA LEU A 279 9.46 -2.00 14.54
C LEU A 279 10.12 -1.41 13.30
N ALA A 280 10.40 -2.25 12.31
CA ALA A 280 11.07 -1.84 11.09
C ALA A 280 10.05 -1.79 9.93
N GLY A 281 9.77 -0.57 9.44
CA GLY A 281 8.85 -0.32 8.34
C GLY A 281 9.50 -0.32 6.95
N GLN A 282 10.79 -0.52 6.88
CA GLN A 282 11.54 -0.56 5.62
C GLN A 282 11.61 -1.96 5.02
N ASP A 283 12.06 -2.02 3.77
CA ASP A 283 12.39 -3.28 3.12
C ASP A 283 13.36 -4.12 3.96
N VAL A 284 13.09 -5.40 4.06
CA VAL A 284 13.87 -6.32 4.90
C VAL A 284 15.34 -6.32 4.52
N ALA A 285 15.71 -6.21 3.25
CA ALA A 285 17.09 -6.12 2.80
C ALA A 285 17.80 -4.90 3.39
N ARG A 286 17.15 -3.73 3.43
CA ARG A 286 17.70 -2.52 4.05
C ARG A 286 17.87 -2.65 5.57
N ILE A 287 16.98 -3.39 6.22
CA ILE A 287 17.11 -3.65 7.67
C ILE A 287 18.27 -4.59 7.95
N VAL A 288 18.41 -5.66 7.17
CA VAL A 288 19.49 -6.64 7.35
C VAL A 288 20.87 -6.00 7.21
N THR A 289 21.06 -5.05 6.30
CA THR A 289 22.35 -4.32 6.19
C THR A 289 22.73 -3.54 7.45
N ARG A 290 21.75 -3.20 8.31
CA ARG A 290 21.94 -2.47 9.56
C ARG A 290 22.07 -3.35 10.79
N LEU A 291 22.07 -4.68 10.63
CA LEU A 291 22.18 -5.61 11.74
C LEU A 291 23.63 -6.08 11.93
N ALA A 292 24.09 -6.09 13.17
CA ALA A 292 25.35 -6.74 13.53
C ALA A 292 25.26 -8.29 13.41
N ASP A 293 24.08 -8.87 13.62
CA ASP A 293 23.84 -10.34 13.63
C ASP A 293 23.15 -10.79 12.33
N ARG A 294 23.79 -10.51 11.17
CA ARG A 294 23.32 -10.87 9.83
C ARG A 294 23.10 -12.39 9.63
N PRO A 295 23.95 -13.31 10.11
CA PRO A 295 23.84 -14.73 9.80
C PRO A 295 22.50 -15.37 10.19
N ARG A 296 21.76 -14.78 11.14
CA ARG A 296 20.41 -15.27 11.50
C ARG A 296 19.37 -14.97 10.43
N PHE A 297 19.50 -13.83 9.73
CA PHE A 297 18.63 -13.47 8.63
C PHE A 297 18.97 -14.22 7.35
N GLU A 298 20.24 -14.52 7.10
CA GLU A 298 20.67 -15.36 5.98
C GLU A 298 19.93 -16.70 6.00
N ARG A 299 19.87 -17.38 7.15
CA ARG A 299 19.07 -18.60 7.31
C ARG A 299 17.56 -18.42 7.09
N LEU A 300 17.01 -17.25 7.36
CA LEU A 300 15.64 -16.96 7.04
C LEU A 300 15.43 -16.89 5.52
N PHE A 301 16.34 -16.21 4.81
CA PHE A 301 16.27 -16.09 3.34
C PHE A 301 16.60 -17.41 2.62
N GLU A 302 17.49 -18.22 3.14
CA GLU A 302 17.70 -19.59 2.63
C GLU A 302 16.40 -20.39 2.61
N ARG A 303 15.55 -20.22 3.62
CA ARG A 303 14.26 -20.91 3.73
C ARG A 303 13.12 -20.28 2.94
N LEU A 304 13.03 -18.93 2.91
CA LEU A 304 11.93 -18.20 2.30
C LEU A 304 12.25 -17.73 0.87
N GLY A 305 13.51 -17.77 0.48
CA GLY A 305 14.01 -17.05 -0.68
C GLY A 305 14.08 -15.54 -0.43
N GLU A 306 14.97 -14.88 -1.15
CA GLU A 306 15.13 -13.44 -1.05
C GLU A 306 14.03 -12.71 -1.85
N PRO A 307 13.39 -11.68 -1.27
CA PRO A 307 12.45 -10.84 -2.01
C PRO A 307 13.13 -10.19 -3.22
N ARG A 308 12.52 -10.27 -4.39
CA ARG A 308 13.06 -9.72 -5.63
C ARG A 308 12.19 -8.59 -6.12
N ALA A 309 12.70 -7.36 -6.12
CA ALA A 309 12.02 -6.26 -6.77
C ALA A 309 11.93 -6.51 -8.29
N ARG A 310 10.72 -6.44 -8.84
CA ARG A 310 10.43 -6.70 -10.26
C ARG A 310 9.98 -5.47 -11.01
N LEU A 311 9.17 -4.67 -10.36
CA LEU A 311 8.60 -3.46 -10.93
C LEU A 311 8.84 -2.28 -9.99
N PHE A 312 8.81 -1.10 -10.56
CA PHE A 312 8.76 0.17 -9.84
C PHE A 312 7.44 0.88 -10.13
N ARG A 313 6.85 1.53 -9.13
CA ARG A 313 5.72 2.42 -9.31
C ARG A 313 6.23 3.78 -9.74
N TYR A 314 5.92 4.17 -10.96
CA TYR A 314 6.23 5.47 -11.52
C TYR A 314 4.99 6.34 -11.47
N THR A 315 5.15 7.60 -11.10
CA THR A 315 4.07 8.59 -11.03
C THR A 315 4.37 9.75 -11.97
N LEU A 316 3.39 10.13 -12.77
CA LEU A 316 3.38 11.33 -13.59
C LEU A 316 2.21 12.21 -13.15
N ASN A 317 2.49 13.46 -12.81
CA ASN A 317 1.49 14.46 -12.49
C ASN A 317 1.31 15.43 -13.67
N LEU A 318 0.08 15.55 -14.14
CA LEU A 318 -0.34 16.47 -15.18
C LEU A 318 -1.27 17.50 -14.56
N VAL A 319 -0.88 18.78 -14.59
CA VAL A 319 -1.76 19.87 -14.17
C VAL A 319 -2.53 20.32 -15.42
N LEU A 320 -3.86 20.26 -15.35
CA LEU A 320 -4.76 20.52 -16.47
C LEU A 320 -5.75 21.62 -16.09
N ARG A 321 -6.22 22.40 -17.10
CA ARG A 321 -7.50 23.12 -16.95
C ARG A 321 -8.64 22.12 -16.77
N ALA A 322 -9.65 22.45 -15.96
CA ALA A 322 -10.73 21.50 -15.62
C ALA A 322 -11.45 20.96 -16.85
N GLU A 323 -11.59 21.77 -17.90
CA GLU A 323 -12.21 21.42 -19.18
C GLU A 323 -11.43 20.37 -19.97
N GLY A 324 -10.16 20.12 -19.61
CA GLY A 324 -9.32 19.07 -20.20
C GLY A 324 -9.70 17.66 -19.72
N VAL A 325 -10.51 17.54 -18.66
CA VAL A 325 -11.00 16.27 -18.14
C VAL A 325 -12.43 16.06 -18.62
N PRO A 326 -12.74 14.97 -19.35
CA PRO A 326 -14.10 14.69 -19.84
C PRO A 326 -15.11 14.57 -18.68
N GLU A 327 -16.32 15.12 -18.86
CA GLU A 327 -17.40 15.08 -17.84
C GLU A 327 -17.74 13.66 -17.36
N GLY A 328 -17.68 12.67 -18.26
CA GLY A 328 -17.96 11.26 -17.92
C GLY A 328 -16.79 10.49 -17.35
N MET A 329 -15.65 11.14 -17.12
CA MET A 329 -14.47 10.49 -16.54
C MET A 329 -14.57 10.47 -15.01
N GLY A 330 -14.62 9.27 -14.44
CA GLY A 330 -14.60 9.09 -13.00
C GLY A 330 -13.25 9.50 -12.38
N ARG A 331 -13.26 9.70 -11.06
CA ARG A 331 -12.04 10.06 -10.32
C ARG A 331 -10.92 9.03 -10.51
N HIS A 332 -11.24 7.74 -10.49
CA HIS A 332 -10.28 6.65 -10.71
C HIS A 332 -10.59 5.94 -12.02
N VAL A 333 -9.62 5.92 -12.91
CA VAL A 333 -9.69 5.18 -14.19
C VAL A 333 -8.51 4.23 -14.29
N LEU A 334 -8.79 2.98 -14.59
CA LEU A 334 -7.77 1.96 -14.87
C LEU A 334 -7.79 1.70 -16.38
N ALA A 335 -6.77 2.18 -17.06
CA ALA A 335 -6.64 2.07 -18.50
C ALA A 335 -5.68 0.94 -18.87
N ILE A 336 -6.14 -0.02 -19.68
CA ILE A 336 -5.37 -1.14 -20.19
C ILE A 336 -5.28 -1.00 -21.69
N ALA A 337 -4.07 -0.83 -22.24
CA ALA A 337 -3.87 -0.55 -23.65
C ALA A 337 -3.98 -1.81 -24.53
N ASP A 338 -3.56 -2.95 -24.00
CA ASP A 338 -3.58 -4.25 -24.69
C ASP A 338 -3.93 -5.36 -23.69
N ALA A 339 -5.10 -5.99 -23.89
CA ALA A 339 -5.56 -7.09 -23.05
C ALA A 339 -4.84 -8.43 -23.32
N SER A 340 -3.93 -8.50 -24.30
CA SER A 340 -3.09 -9.67 -24.55
C SER A 340 -1.68 -9.54 -23.95
N ALA A 341 -1.29 -8.33 -23.54
CA ALA A 341 0.02 -8.06 -22.99
C ALA A 341 0.04 -8.11 -21.46
N SER A 342 1.24 -8.17 -20.87
CA SER A 342 1.42 -8.10 -19.41
C SER A 342 0.97 -6.75 -18.85
N LEU A 343 0.51 -6.75 -17.58
CA LEU A 343 0.04 -5.55 -16.88
C LEU A 343 1.21 -4.77 -16.27
N ASP A 344 2.24 -4.52 -17.05
CA ASP A 344 3.41 -3.72 -16.69
C ASP A 344 3.79 -2.72 -17.79
N GLY A 345 4.81 -1.91 -17.56
CA GLY A 345 5.15 -0.80 -18.43
C GLY A 345 4.01 0.21 -18.50
N GLU A 346 3.77 0.71 -19.71
CA GLU A 346 2.70 1.65 -20.02
C GLU A 346 1.39 0.94 -20.46
N ASN A 347 1.32 -0.40 -20.27
CA ASN A 347 0.11 -1.16 -20.63
C ASN A 347 -1.03 -0.97 -19.63
N LEU A 348 -0.71 -0.88 -18.33
CA LEU A 348 -1.68 -0.57 -17.29
C LEU A 348 -1.36 0.79 -16.69
N LEU A 349 -2.29 1.73 -16.81
CA LEU A 349 -2.23 3.04 -16.18
C LEU A 349 -3.36 3.17 -15.17
N HIS A 350 -3.05 3.67 -13.97
CA HIS A 350 -4.04 4.13 -13.01
C HIS A 350 -4.06 5.65 -13.01
N LEU A 351 -5.20 6.23 -13.35
CA LEU A 351 -5.43 7.65 -13.37
C LEU A 351 -6.26 8.05 -12.14
N GLU A 352 -5.78 9.01 -11.38
CA GLU A 352 -6.53 9.67 -10.31
C GLU A 352 -6.66 11.16 -10.61
N THR A 353 -7.90 11.64 -10.70
CA THR A 353 -8.19 13.05 -10.96
C THR A 353 -8.58 13.77 -9.68
N SER A 354 -7.89 14.87 -9.35
CA SER A 354 -8.26 15.72 -8.20
C SER A 354 -9.52 16.51 -8.47
N SER A 355 -10.15 17.03 -7.41
CA SER A 355 -11.11 18.11 -7.51
C SER A 355 -10.46 19.35 -8.13
N ALA A 356 -11.26 20.24 -8.77
CA ALA A 356 -10.75 21.49 -9.29
C ALA A 356 -10.32 22.43 -8.14
N ASP A 357 -9.19 23.12 -8.31
CA ASP A 357 -8.74 24.18 -7.40
C ASP A 357 -9.53 25.50 -7.66
N ALA A 358 -9.23 26.54 -6.89
CA ALA A 358 -9.89 27.84 -6.99
C ALA A 358 -9.68 28.54 -8.36
N GLU A 359 -8.61 28.13 -9.09
CA GLU A 359 -8.29 28.65 -10.42
C GLU A 359 -8.82 27.75 -11.54
N GLY A 360 -9.68 26.77 -11.23
CA GLY A 360 -10.27 25.87 -12.21
C GLY A 360 -9.27 24.86 -12.79
N ARG A 361 -8.24 24.47 -12.04
CA ARG A 361 -7.23 23.49 -12.46
C ARG A 361 -7.40 22.17 -11.68
N ARG A 362 -7.05 21.07 -12.32
CA ARG A 362 -7.03 19.73 -11.75
C ARG A 362 -5.64 19.11 -11.89
N VAL A 363 -5.29 18.26 -10.95
CA VAL A 363 -4.14 17.38 -11.07
C VAL A 363 -4.62 16.01 -11.50
N LEU A 364 -4.12 15.53 -12.63
CA LEU A 364 -4.28 14.15 -13.07
C LEU A 364 -2.99 13.42 -12.70
N THR A 365 -3.07 12.57 -11.69
CA THR A 365 -1.97 11.70 -11.26
C THR A 365 -2.08 10.37 -11.97
N VAL A 366 -1.06 10.02 -12.74
CA VAL A 366 -0.98 8.78 -13.52
C VAL A 366 0.08 7.88 -12.92
N GLU A 367 -0.28 6.67 -12.53
CA GLU A 367 0.65 5.64 -12.06
C GLU A 367 0.83 4.55 -13.11
N ALA A 368 2.10 4.16 -13.34
CA ALA A 368 2.50 3.05 -14.21
C ALA A 368 3.43 2.08 -13.46
N LEU A 369 3.46 0.81 -13.87
CA LEU A 369 4.26 -0.25 -13.24
C LEU A 369 5.47 -0.57 -14.12
N LEU A 370 6.58 0.17 -13.99
CA LEU A 370 7.74 0.04 -14.86
C LEU A 370 8.59 -1.19 -14.53
N PRO A 371 8.98 -2.01 -15.52
CA PRO A 371 9.90 -3.12 -15.30
C PRO A 371 11.24 -2.63 -14.76
N ARG A 372 11.62 -3.14 -13.57
CA ARG A 372 12.87 -2.74 -12.89
C ARG A 372 14.09 -2.87 -13.81
N ARG A 373 14.17 -3.99 -14.53
CA ARG A 373 15.28 -4.25 -15.44
C ARG A 373 15.43 -3.15 -16.50
N ARG A 374 14.32 -2.70 -17.08
CA ARG A 374 14.34 -1.63 -18.08
C ARG A 374 14.79 -0.30 -17.50
N VAL A 375 14.30 0.03 -16.28
CA VAL A 375 14.68 1.26 -15.57
C VAL A 375 16.16 1.28 -15.20
N GLU A 376 16.74 0.13 -14.79
CA GLU A 376 18.13 0.06 -14.31
C GLU A 376 19.16 -0.20 -15.43
N GLU A 377 18.79 -0.91 -16.51
CA GLU A 377 19.74 -1.40 -17.53
C GLU A 377 19.57 -0.71 -18.90
N GLU A 378 18.38 -0.13 -19.20
CA GLU A 378 18.07 0.41 -20.52
C GLU A 378 18.22 1.94 -20.52
N THR A 379 19.28 2.42 -21.16
CA THR A 379 19.56 3.87 -21.27
C THR A 379 18.42 4.60 -21.96
N GLY A 380 17.94 5.71 -21.38
CA GLY A 380 16.87 6.53 -21.95
C GLY A 380 15.46 5.99 -21.69
N TYR A 381 15.30 4.79 -21.08
CA TYR A 381 13.98 4.25 -20.81
C TYR A 381 13.16 5.15 -19.87
N LEU A 382 13.74 5.50 -18.73
CA LEU A 382 13.06 6.33 -17.75
C LEU A 382 12.84 7.76 -18.25
N GLU A 383 13.82 8.31 -18.95
CA GLU A 383 13.76 9.65 -19.54
C GLU A 383 12.61 9.78 -20.55
N GLY A 384 12.35 8.76 -21.36
CA GLY A 384 11.25 8.75 -22.34
C GLY A 384 9.88 8.35 -21.77
N THR A 385 9.79 8.06 -20.45
CA THR A 385 8.53 7.53 -19.86
C THR A 385 7.42 8.57 -19.85
N ARG A 386 7.71 9.86 -19.62
CA ARG A 386 6.70 10.93 -19.64
C ARG A 386 5.97 10.97 -20.98
N GLU A 387 6.73 10.94 -22.06
CA GLU A 387 6.24 11.01 -23.44
C GLU A 387 5.40 9.78 -23.78
N ARG A 388 5.89 8.57 -23.47
CA ARG A 388 5.14 7.33 -23.71
C ARG A 388 3.84 7.26 -22.91
N VAL A 389 3.82 7.71 -21.65
CA VAL A 389 2.59 7.80 -20.86
C VAL A 389 1.61 8.80 -21.49
N ARG A 390 2.08 9.97 -21.92
CA ARG A 390 1.23 10.97 -22.60
C ARG A 390 0.63 10.41 -23.89
N GLU A 391 1.42 9.72 -24.70
CA GLU A 391 0.93 9.03 -25.92
C GLU A 391 -0.17 8.02 -25.59
N ARG A 392 -0.04 7.27 -24.50
CA ARG A 392 -1.09 6.35 -24.03
C ARG A 392 -2.34 7.03 -23.52
N LEU A 393 -2.24 8.24 -23.02
CA LEU A 393 -3.37 9.06 -22.57
C LEU A 393 -4.12 9.71 -23.74
N SER A 394 -3.48 9.99 -24.85
CA SER A 394 -4.06 10.70 -26.00
C SER A 394 -5.42 10.12 -26.49
N PRO A 395 -5.60 8.78 -26.62
CA PRO A 395 -6.89 8.21 -27.00
C PRO A 395 -7.99 8.36 -25.92
N LEU A 396 -7.59 8.49 -24.65
CA LEU A 396 -8.50 8.65 -23.50
C LEU A 396 -8.88 10.12 -23.28
N LEU A 397 -7.93 11.02 -23.54
CA LEU A 397 -8.01 12.44 -23.31
C LEU A 397 -7.63 13.19 -24.60
N PRO A 398 -8.49 13.21 -25.62
CA PRO A 398 -8.15 13.76 -26.96
C PRO A 398 -7.80 15.24 -26.97
N PHE A 399 -8.19 15.98 -25.92
CA PHE A 399 -7.88 17.40 -25.78
C PHE A 399 -6.78 17.68 -24.74
N LEU A 400 -6.05 16.62 -24.30
CA LEU A 400 -5.02 16.72 -23.26
C LEU A 400 -4.04 17.87 -23.51
N ASP A 401 -3.39 17.89 -24.67
CA ASP A 401 -2.34 18.86 -24.98
C ASP A 401 -2.87 20.33 -25.03
N ARG A 402 -4.14 20.54 -25.38
CA ARG A 402 -4.76 21.87 -25.38
C ARG A 402 -4.96 22.45 -23.99
N HIS A 403 -5.17 21.58 -23.00
CA HIS A 403 -5.50 21.97 -21.63
C HIS A 403 -4.36 21.70 -20.64
N LEU A 404 -3.25 21.14 -21.12
CA LEU A 404 -2.09 20.81 -20.30
C LEU A 404 -1.30 22.06 -19.93
N LEU A 405 -1.09 22.25 -18.62
CA LEU A 405 -0.37 23.40 -18.07
C LEU A 405 1.02 23.00 -17.59
N ARG A 406 1.13 21.86 -16.88
CA ARG A 406 2.38 21.39 -16.27
C ARG A 406 2.50 19.88 -16.38
N VAL A 407 3.72 19.41 -16.53
CA VAL A 407 4.07 17.98 -16.51
C VAL A 407 5.23 17.77 -15.55
N ASP A 408 5.05 16.90 -14.56
CA ASP A 408 6.08 16.61 -13.59
C ASP A 408 6.04 15.18 -13.07
N SER A 409 7.22 14.64 -12.71
CA SER A 409 7.35 13.36 -12.02
C SER A 409 8.35 13.47 -10.88
N PRO A 410 8.05 12.94 -9.69
CA PRO A 410 9.00 12.89 -8.60
C PRO A 410 10.10 11.83 -8.81
N HIS A 411 10.02 11.02 -9.88
CA HIS A 411 10.80 9.80 -10.03
C HIS A 411 11.86 9.81 -11.13
N ASP A 412 11.77 10.70 -12.09
CA ASP A 412 12.69 10.69 -13.26
C ASP A 412 13.84 11.68 -13.17
N GLY A 413 13.85 12.53 -12.14
CA GLY A 413 14.92 13.52 -11.92
C GLY A 413 14.92 14.70 -12.90
N ARG A 414 13.97 14.74 -13.84
CA ARG A 414 13.84 15.82 -14.84
C ARG A 414 13.19 17.05 -14.21
N PRO A 415 13.46 18.26 -14.75
CA PRO A 415 12.71 19.47 -14.41
C PRO A 415 11.21 19.30 -14.68
N MET A 416 10.38 20.09 -13.99
CA MET A 416 8.98 20.23 -14.34
C MET A 416 8.86 21.01 -15.64
N GLN A 417 8.05 20.52 -16.56
CA GLN A 417 7.73 21.23 -17.80
C GLN A 417 6.55 22.18 -17.55
N ASP A 418 6.76 23.47 -17.73
CA ASP A 418 5.72 24.47 -17.89
C ASP A 418 5.34 24.55 -19.37
N VAL A 419 4.26 23.85 -19.73
CA VAL A 419 3.81 23.76 -21.13
C VAL A 419 3.23 25.08 -21.64
N GLU A 420 2.64 25.86 -20.75
CA GLU A 420 2.00 27.14 -21.10
C GLU A 420 3.04 28.20 -21.47
N HIS A 421 4.21 28.19 -20.83
CA HIS A 421 5.28 29.17 -21.04
C HIS A 421 6.51 28.60 -21.75
N ASP A 422 6.47 27.33 -22.15
CA ASP A 422 7.59 26.60 -22.77
C ASP A 422 8.89 26.71 -21.93
N LEU A 423 8.78 26.44 -20.63
CA LEU A 423 9.87 26.55 -19.67
C LEU A 423 10.10 25.26 -18.89
N ASP A 424 11.34 25.01 -18.54
CA ASP A 424 11.72 23.95 -17.61
C ASP A 424 12.04 24.52 -16.22
N ILE A 425 11.31 24.08 -15.19
CA ILE A 425 11.47 24.54 -13.82
C ILE A 425 12.24 23.49 -13.03
N ALA A 426 13.45 23.85 -12.59
CA ALA A 426 14.28 22.97 -11.78
C ALA A 426 13.70 22.76 -10.37
N PRO A 427 13.77 21.52 -9.81
CA PRO A 427 13.33 21.27 -8.46
C PRO A 427 14.24 21.92 -7.41
N ALA A 428 13.65 22.47 -6.35
CA ALA A 428 14.41 23.04 -5.24
C ALA A 428 15.24 21.99 -4.47
N GLU A 429 14.75 20.76 -4.40
CA GLU A 429 15.36 19.64 -3.68
C GLU A 429 15.55 18.42 -4.61
N PRO A 430 16.52 18.47 -5.56
CA PRO A 430 16.69 17.40 -6.55
C PRO A 430 17.04 16.03 -5.92
N TRP A 431 17.66 16.01 -4.74
CA TRP A 431 18.00 14.76 -4.03
C TRP A 431 16.77 14.00 -3.47
N LEU A 432 15.60 14.64 -3.36
CA LEU A 432 14.31 14.01 -3.01
C LEU A 432 13.56 13.49 -4.24
N ARG A 433 14.20 13.49 -5.41
CA ARG A 433 13.62 13.09 -6.69
C ARG A 433 14.53 12.08 -7.39
N GLY A 434 13.94 11.26 -8.23
CA GLY A 434 14.67 10.30 -9.04
C GLY A 434 14.30 8.84 -8.79
N PRO A 435 14.94 7.91 -9.51
CA PRO A 435 14.56 6.49 -9.52
C PRO A 435 14.53 5.83 -8.13
N HIS A 436 15.41 6.28 -7.22
CA HIS A 436 15.50 5.76 -5.85
C HIS A 436 14.27 6.06 -4.98
N THR A 437 13.39 6.95 -5.44
CA THR A 437 12.15 7.30 -4.74
C THR A 437 10.95 6.45 -5.18
N MET A 438 11.09 5.67 -6.25
CA MET A 438 10.03 4.80 -6.74
C MET A 438 9.80 3.63 -5.77
N PRO A 439 8.56 3.40 -5.31
CA PRO A 439 8.21 2.21 -4.56
C PRO A 439 8.39 0.94 -5.39
N ALA A 440 9.04 -0.07 -4.83
CA ALA A 440 9.25 -1.35 -5.51
C ALA A 440 8.10 -2.33 -5.24
N MET A 441 7.72 -3.09 -6.27
CA MET A 441 6.86 -4.26 -6.18
C MET A 441 7.72 -5.52 -6.28
N HIS A 442 7.41 -6.52 -5.46
CA HIS A 442 8.27 -7.67 -5.26
C HIS A 442 7.62 -8.99 -5.70
N ASP A 443 8.48 -9.92 -6.11
CA ASP A 443 8.18 -11.34 -6.11
C ASP A 443 8.75 -11.97 -4.84
N PHE A 444 8.01 -12.93 -4.31
CA PHE A 444 8.44 -13.71 -3.16
C PHE A 444 8.42 -15.20 -3.55
N PRO A 445 9.57 -15.90 -3.51
CA PRO A 445 9.66 -17.31 -3.91
C PRO A 445 8.78 -18.22 -3.06
N VAL A 446 8.67 -17.93 -1.75
CA VAL A 446 7.83 -18.67 -0.81
C VAL A 446 6.76 -17.73 -0.25
N ARG A 447 5.52 -18.14 -0.38
CA ARG A 447 4.36 -17.44 0.18
C ARG A 447 3.66 -18.34 1.18
N GLY A 448 3.05 -17.74 2.19
CA GLY A 448 2.31 -18.45 3.22
C GLY A 448 0.90 -17.91 3.39
N THR A 449 0.14 -18.51 4.27
CA THR A 449 -1.21 -18.08 4.67
C THR A 449 -2.07 -17.70 3.47
N LEU A 450 -2.50 -18.70 2.69
CA LEU A 450 -3.33 -18.54 1.48
C LEU A 450 -2.64 -17.74 0.35
N GLY A 451 -1.32 -17.75 0.29
CA GLY A 451 -0.53 -16.97 -0.68
C GLY A 451 -0.47 -15.46 -0.36
N LEU A 452 -1.08 -15.01 0.72
CA LEU A 452 -1.22 -13.59 1.04
C LEU A 452 -0.01 -13.01 1.78
N THR A 453 0.77 -13.85 2.47
CA THR A 453 1.92 -13.43 3.28
C THR A 453 3.24 -13.85 2.66
N ALA A 454 4.31 -13.13 2.98
CA ALA A 454 5.67 -13.43 2.54
C ALA A 454 6.65 -13.41 3.72
N VAL A 455 7.28 -12.29 4.03
CA VAL A 455 8.23 -12.19 5.14
C VAL A 455 7.47 -12.16 6.48
N PRO A 456 7.87 -12.96 7.49
CA PRO A 456 7.15 -12.98 8.75
C PRO A 456 7.35 -11.67 9.54
N VAL A 457 6.28 -11.20 10.21
CA VAL A 457 6.34 -10.06 11.14
C VAL A 457 7.38 -10.33 12.25
N ARG A 458 7.46 -11.57 12.75
CA ARG A 458 8.50 -11.97 13.71
C ARG A 458 9.78 -12.28 12.99
N THR A 459 10.86 -11.63 13.40
CA THR A 459 12.21 -11.91 12.87
C THR A 459 12.96 -12.94 13.71
N PRO A 460 14.09 -13.48 13.20
CA PRO A 460 15.02 -14.31 13.98
C PRO A 460 15.67 -13.56 15.15
N LEU A 461 15.70 -12.23 15.10
CA LEU A 461 16.21 -11.39 16.18
C LEU A 461 15.04 -11.04 17.14
N ALA A 462 15.11 -11.53 18.36
CA ALA A 462 14.04 -11.31 19.32
C ALA A 462 13.79 -9.80 19.55
N ARG A 463 12.51 -9.39 19.56
CA ARG A 463 12.04 -8.00 19.72
C ARG A 463 12.33 -7.06 18.55
N LEU A 464 12.85 -7.56 17.42
CA LEU A 464 12.77 -6.89 16.13
C LEU A 464 11.56 -7.44 15.40
N LEU A 465 10.64 -6.57 15.00
CA LEU A 465 9.46 -6.92 14.21
C LEU A 465 9.48 -6.15 12.88
N LEU A 466 9.13 -6.83 11.81
CA LEU A 466 8.91 -6.19 10.51
C LEU A 466 7.45 -5.77 10.39
N VAL A 467 7.23 -4.58 9.86
CA VAL A 467 5.89 -4.02 9.68
C VAL A 467 5.82 -3.41 8.28
N GLY A 468 4.92 -3.89 7.45
CA GLY A 468 4.73 -3.28 6.14
C GLY A 468 4.50 -4.26 5.00
N HIS A 469 4.57 -3.71 3.81
CA HIS A 469 4.17 -4.34 2.56
C HIS A 469 4.86 -5.68 2.24
N GLN A 470 6.07 -5.93 2.76
CA GLN A 470 6.75 -7.22 2.53
C GLN A 470 6.23 -8.37 3.43
N CYS A 471 5.44 -8.07 4.46
CA CYS A 471 4.88 -9.11 5.33
C CYS A 471 3.55 -9.67 4.80
N VAL A 472 2.65 -8.80 4.34
CA VAL A 472 1.37 -9.16 3.72
C VAL A 472 1.22 -8.40 2.40
N PRO A 473 2.08 -8.68 1.40
CA PRO A 473 2.18 -7.87 0.18
C PRO A 473 0.94 -7.99 -0.71
N ALA A 474 0.20 -9.07 -0.59
CA ALA A 474 -0.89 -9.40 -1.50
C ALA A 474 -2.15 -8.56 -1.29
N LEU A 475 -2.31 -7.89 -0.14
CA LEU A 475 -3.55 -7.20 0.25
C LEU A 475 -3.43 -5.66 0.29
N GLY A 476 -2.34 -5.08 -0.22
CA GLY A 476 -2.14 -3.63 -0.26
C GLY A 476 -2.35 -2.97 1.10
N LEU A 477 -3.16 -1.89 1.16
CA LEU A 477 -3.46 -1.16 2.40
C LEU A 477 -4.03 -2.05 3.52
N GLU A 478 -4.91 -2.99 3.20
CA GLU A 478 -5.43 -3.94 4.19
C GLU A 478 -4.31 -4.81 4.78
N GLY A 479 -3.36 -5.25 3.95
CA GLY A 479 -2.17 -5.98 4.37
C GLY A 479 -1.28 -5.16 5.30
N ASP A 480 -1.09 -3.88 5.00
CA ASP A 480 -0.35 -2.94 5.84
C ASP A 480 -1.00 -2.78 7.23
N VAL A 481 -2.32 -2.67 7.28
CA VAL A 481 -3.06 -2.60 8.55
C VAL A 481 -2.95 -3.93 9.33
N LEU A 482 -3.07 -5.07 8.66
CA LEU A 482 -2.90 -6.38 9.28
C LEU A 482 -1.53 -6.53 9.95
N THR A 483 -0.45 -6.11 9.28
CA THR A 483 0.90 -6.19 9.84
C THR A 483 1.08 -5.26 11.03
N ALA A 484 0.56 -4.05 10.96
CA ALA A 484 0.59 -3.07 12.05
C ALA A 484 -0.13 -3.60 13.30
N VAL A 485 -1.35 -4.11 13.14
CA VAL A 485 -2.14 -4.70 14.23
C VAL A 485 -1.45 -5.95 14.80
N ALA A 486 -0.90 -6.81 13.94
CA ALA A 486 -0.16 -8.00 14.37
C ALA A 486 1.08 -7.63 15.19
N ALA A 487 1.89 -6.67 14.73
CA ALA A 487 3.06 -6.19 15.45
C ALA A 487 2.68 -5.59 16.81
N ALA A 488 1.66 -4.73 16.86
CA ALA A 488 1.17 -4.12 18.10
C ALA A 488 0.67 -5.19 19.11
N ARG A 489 -0.01 -6.25 18.62
CA ARG A 489 -0.44 -7.39 19.47
C ARG A 489 0.76 -8.18 19.99
N LEU A 490 1.78 -8.41 19.15
CA LEU A 490 3.00 -9.13 19.54
C LEU A 490 3.79 -8.39 20.62
N VAL A 491 3.97 -7.06 20.47
CA VAL A 491 4.59 -6.22 21.50
C VAL A 491 3.83 -6.34 22.82
N ARG A 492 2.52 -6.16 22.82
CA ARG A 492 1.67 -6.28 24.02
C ARG A 492 1.77 -7.66 24.69
N LYS A 493 1.69 -8.73 23.89
CA LYS A 493 1.75 -10.11 24.41
C LYS A 493 3.11 -10.43 25.03
N THR A 494 4.17 -9.86 24.51
CA THR A 494 5.54 -10.10 24.99
C THR A 494 5.88 -9.21 26.19
N ASP A 495 5.21 -8.07 26.35
CA ASP A 495 5.42 -7.14 27.48
C ASP A 495 4.51 -7.47 28.68
N ARG A 496 4.78 -8.60 29.31
CA ARG A 496 4.06 -9.05 30.52
C ARG A 496 4.14 -8.07 31.70
N GLN A 497 5.20 -7.27 31.80
CA GLN A 497 5.42 -6.32 32.88
C GLN A 497 4.44 -5.16 32.90
N LYS A 498 4.10 -4.60 31.72
CA LYS A 498 3.07 -3.55 31.61
C LYS A 498 1.65 -4.06 31.84
N GLU A 499 1.39 -5.30 31.47
CA GLU A 499 0.08 -5.92 31.71
C GLU A 499 -0.16 -6.14 33.24
N TRP A 500 0.89 -6.52 33.95
CA TRP A 500 0.84 -6.67 35.41
C TRP A 500 0.66 -5.30 36.14
N MET A 501 1.40 -4.26 35.75
CA MET A 501 1.25 -2.91 36.32
C MET A 501 -0.15 -2.31 36.07
N ARG A 502 -0.75 -2.57 34.89
CA ARG A 502 -2.13 -2.14 34.60
C ARG A 502 -3.15 -2.84 35.48
N ARG A 503 -3.03 -4.14 35.70
CA ARG A 503 -3.91 -4.88 36.65
C ARG A 503 -3.76 -4.36 38.06
N GLY A 504 -2.54 -4.04 38.50
CA GLY A 504 -2.28 -3.45 39.82
C GLY A 504 -2.82 -2.04 40.00
N LEU A 505 -2.99 -1.25 38.94
CA LEU A 505 -3.60 0.08 38.99
C LEU A 505 -5.13 0.00 39.05
N TRP A 506 -5.76 -0.95 38.34
CA TRP A 506 -7.23 -1.14 38.40
C TRP A 506 -7.69 -1.69 39.72
N THR A 507 -6.92 -2.58 40.35
CA THR A 507 -7.23 -3.09 41.70
C THR A 507 -7.03 -2.07 42.83
N LYS A 508 -6.35 -0.94 42.57
CA LYS A 508 -6.19 0.15 43.56
C LYS A 508 -7.24 1.26 43.45
N VAL A 509 -8.09 1.25 42.43
CA VAL A 509 -9.17 2.25 42.23
C VAL A 509 -10.53 1.75 42.70
N GLU A 510 -10.63 0.49 43.14
CA GLU A 510 -11.86 -0.11 43.71
C GLU A 510 -11.83 -0.20 45.26
N ILE A 511 -11.15 0.77 45.94
CA ILE A 511 -11.28 0.92 47.41
C ILE A 511 -11.69 2.36 47.71
#